data_e7e2d3b5acb65a92115a9ec24f926ba7
#
_entry.id   e7e2d3b5acb65a92115a9ec24f926ba7
#
_cell.length_a   1.000
_cell.length_b   1.000
_cell.length_c   1.000
_cell.angle_alpha   90.00
_cell.angle_beta   90.00
_cell.angle_gamma   90.00
#
_symmetry.space_group_name_H-M   'P 1'
#
loop_
_entity.id
_entity.type
_entity.pdbx_description
1 polymer ?
#
loop_
_entity_poly.entity_id
_entity_poly.type
_entity_poly.pdbx_seq_one_letter_code
_entity_poly.pdbx_strand_id
1 'polypeptide(L)'
;MAFSFDPESKGVEAGWALALPSSLSMPVPASFCDLFTDKASREYCGDFWYETSFFVPAEWSGWDIVLRFGSVTHRARVFVNGVEVAQHEGGFLPFDATVTNIVRYNQFNKLSVLVNNELSETMLPAGTTRTLADGRKIAAPYFDFYNYAGIHRPVWLMALPKERVLDYSTRYRLTETGAEIDYTVSTNGPHPVTVELYDGTTRVAESSGTTGTLVVKNAKLWNVHAAYLYDLVIRIHEGSAVVDEYLDRIGIRTFEIRHGRFLLNGSPVYLRGFGRHEDADIRGRGLDLPTVKRDFELMKWIGANCFRTSHYPYAEEIYQMADEEGFLIIDEVPAVGFMQSTANFLAANQGNGRQQGFFEKETTPALLKNHKAALTDMIDRDKNHPSVIAWSLLNEPQCTSAGTEEYFKPLFELARRLDPQKRPRTYTVLMTSLP
;
A
#
# COMPACT_ATOMS: atom_id res chain seq x y z
N MET A 1 6.65 -12.14 -18.14
CA MET A 1 5.92 -13.35 -17.77
C MET A 1 5.06 -13.82 -18.92
N ALA A 2 4.74 -15.13 -19.00
CA ALA A 2 3.66 -15.61 -19.85
C ALA A 2 2.32 -15.12 -19.30
N PHE A 3 1.33 -14.87 -20.17
CA PHE A 3 0.04 -14.29 -19.81
C PHE A 3 -1.09 -14.90 -20.66
N SER A 4 -2.25 -15.15 -20.06
CA SER A 4 -3.44 -15.64 -20.77
C SER A 4 -4.71 -15.14 -20.11
N PHE A 5 -5.68 -14.69 -20.91
CA PHE A 5 -7.04 -14.46 -20.43
C PHE A 5 -7.77 -15.79 -20.20
N ASP A 6 -8.66 -15.83 -19.21
CA ASP A 6 -9.50 -17.00 -18.85
C ASP A 6 -10.99 -16.60 -18.82
N PRO A 7 -11.58 -16.34 -19.99
CA PRO A 7 -12.93 -15.79 -20.07
C PRO A 7 -14.03 -16.73 -19.54
N GLU A 8 -13.75 -18.03 -19.48
CA GLU A 8 -14.67 -19.03 -18.95
C GLU A 8 -14.43 -19.38 -17.49
N SER A 9 -13.38 -18.78 -16.85
CA SER A 9 -12.95 -19.07 -15.48
C SER A 9 -12.67 -20.55 -15.20
N LYS A 10 -12.16 -21.25 -16.18
CA LYS A 10 -11.88 -22.71 -16.15
C LYS A 10 -10.42 -23.05 -15.91
N GLY A 11 -9.53 -22.08 -15.88
CA GLY A 11 -8.09 -22.31 -15.81
C GLY A 11 -7.66 -23.16 -14.61
N VAL A 12 -8.32 -23.00 -13.45
CA VAL A 12 -8.02 -23.85 -12.27
C VAL A 12 -8.35 -25.32 -12.55
N GLU A 13 -9.54 -25.60 -13.06
CA GLU A 13 -9.99 -26.96 -13.37
C GLU A 13 -9.17 -27.58 -14.54
N ALA A 14 -8.77 -26.75 -15.49
CA ALA A 14 -7.94 -27.13 -16.63
C ALA A 14 -6.44 -27.29 -16.30
N GLY A 15 -6.04 -27.06 -15.04
CA GLY A 15 -4.66 -27.26 -14.60
C GLY A 15 -3.68 -26.15 -15.01
N TRP A 16 -4.15 -24.96 -15.29
CA TRP A 16 -3.28 -23.83 -15.70
C TRP A 16 -2.29 -23.40 -14.60
N ALA A 17 -2.56 -23.79 -13.36
CA ALA A 17 -1.58 -23.65 -12.28
C ALA A 17 -0.25 -24.39 -12.55
N LEU A 18 -0.27 -25.44 -13.41
CA LEU A 18 0.91 -26.19 -13.85
C LEU A 18 1.46 -25.71 -15.20
N ALA A 19 0.58 -25.33 -16.13
CA ALA A 19 0.99 -24.83 -17.43
C ALA A 19 -0.15 -24.07 -18.13
N LEU A 20 0.12 -22.87 -18.61
CA LEU A 20 -0.82 -22.12 -19.45
C LEU A 20 -0.95 -22.80 -20.84
N PRO A 21 -2.15 -22.88 -21.43
CA PRO A 21 -2.40 -23.55 -22.70
C PRO A 21 -1.77 -22.81 -23.89
N SER A 22 -1.82 -21.50 -23.85
CA SER A 22 -1.18 -20.57 -24.77
C SER A 22 -0.89 -19.28 -24.03
N SER A 23 0.14 -18.56 -24.40
CA SER A 23 0.50 -17.36 -23.67
C SER A 23 1.02 -16.26 -24.57
N LEU A 24 0.69 -15.04 -24.18
CA LEU A 24 1.33 -13.82 -24.65
C LEU A 24 2.49 -13.49 -23.72
N SER A 25 3.42 -12.64 -24.18
CA SER A 25 4.45 -12.08 -23.29
C SER A 25 3.92 -10.83 -22.62
N MET A 26 4.00 -10.77 -21.29
CA MET A 26 3.52 -9.65 -20.49
C MET A 26 4.64 -9.12 -19.59
N PRO A 27 4.96 -7.81 -19.64
CA PRO A 27 5.87 -7.20 -18.69
C PRO A 27 5.23 -7.16 -17.27
N VAL A 28 6.07 -7.23 -16.25
CA VAL A 28 5.71 -7.03 -14.84
C VAL A 28 6.86 -6.23 -14.20
N PRO A 29 6.57 -5.11 -13.55
CA PRO A 29 5.26 -4.52 -13.26
C PRO A 29 4.63 -3.81 -14.47
N ALA A 30 3.33 -4.00 -14.67
CA ALA A 30 2.51 -3.26 -15.64
C ALA A 30 1.02 -3.54 -15.45
N SER A 31 0.17 -2.63 -15.95
CA SER A 31 -1.22 -2.96 -16.28
C SER A 31 -1.27 -3.54 -17.69
N PHE A 32 -2.11 -4.53 -17.94
CA PHE A 32 -2.30 -5.03 -19.30
C PHE A 32 -3.16 -4.08 -20.16
N CYS A 33 -3.98 -3.24 -19.54
CA CYS A 33 -5.03 -2.46 -20.21
C CYS A 33 -4.51 -1.55 -21.32
N ASP A 34 -3.35 -0.92 -21.15
CA ASP A 34 -2.77 -0.02 -22.15
C ASP A 34 -1.72 -0.68 -23.07
N LEU A 35 -1.45 -1.97 -22.87
CA LEU A 35 -0.49 -2.72 -23.71
C LEU A 35 -1.12 -3.32 -24.97
N PHE A 36 -2.45 -3.46 -24.98
CA PHE A 36 -3.19 -3.96 -26.12
C PHE A 36 -3.80 -2.81 -26.93
N THR A 37 -3.97 -3.01 -28.25
CA THR A 37 -4.57 -2.04 -29.15
C THR A 37 -6.05 -2.31 -29.40
N ASP A 38 -6.49 -3.54 -29.25
CA ASP A 38 -7.88 -3.93 -29.42
C ASP A 38 -8.71 -3.68 -28.14
N LYS A 39 -9.95 -3.25 -28.34
CA LYS A 39 -10.84 -2.88 -27.24
C LYS A 39 -11.19 -4.06 -26.34
N ALA A 40 -11.34 -5.26 -26.87
CA ALA A 40 -11.77 -6.41 -26.10
C ALA A 40 -10.70 -6.82 -25.04
N SER A 41 -9.43 -6.80 -25.43
CA SER A 41 -8.31 -7.03 -24.51
C SER A 41 -8.11 -5.89 -23.51
N ARG A 42 -8.20 -4.63 -23.96
CA ARG A 42 -8.02 -3.45 -23.11
C ARG A 42 -9.06 -3.35 -21.99
N GLU A 43 -10.32 -3.68 -22.32
CA GLU A 43 -11.46 -3.58 -21.41
C GLU A 43 -11.83 -4.96 -20.80
N TYR A 44 -10.95 -5.94 -20.88
CA TYR A 44 -11.22 -7.28 -20.37
C TYR A 44 -11.54 -7.23 -18.87
N CYS A 45 -12.63 -7.91 -18.49
CA CYS A 45 -13.09 -8.03 -17.11
C CYS A 45 -13.36 -9.52 -16.81
N GLY A 46 -12.65 -10.05 -15.82
CA GLY A 46 -12.72 -11.46 -15.45
C GLY A 46 -11.35 -12.01 -15.01
N ASP A 47 -11.18 -13.31 -15.14
CA ASP A 47 -9.98 -14.02 -14.75
C ASP A 47 -8.88 -13.96 -15.81
N PHE A 48 -7.63 -13.80 -15.40
CA PHE A 48 -6.45 -13.88 -16.26
C PHE A 48 -5.25 -14.39 -15.46
N TRP A 49 -4.30 -14.98 -16.16
CA TRP A 49 -3.20 -15.70 -15.56
C TRP A 49 -1.84 -15.14 -15.98
N TYR A 50 -0.91 -15.15 -15.02
CA TYR A 50 0.52 -14.97 -15.24
C TYR A 50 1.27 -16.25 -14.92
N GLU A 51 2.35 -16.53 -15.68
CA GLU A 51 3.25 -17.66 -15.42
C GLU A 51 4.70 -17.22 -15.59
N THR A 52 5.57 -17.65 -14.67
CA THR A 52 7.02 -17.54 -14.79
C THR A 52 7.71 -18.64 -14.00
N SER A 53 9.04 -18.69 -14.08
CA SER A 53 9.85 -19.56 -13.24
C SER A 53 10.86 -18.77 -12.45
N PHE A 54 11.18 -19.23 -11.25
CA PHE A 54 12.19 -18.66 -10.38
C PHE A 54 13.08 -19.75 -9.80
N PHE A 55 14.34 -19.41 -9.53
CA PHE A 55 15.33 -20.35 -8.99
C PHE A 55 15.50 -20.11 -7.49
N VAL A 56 15.56 -21.20 -6.69
CA VAL A 56 15.85 -21.14 -5.25
C VAL A 56 17.19 -21.81 -5.01
N PRO A 57 18.23 -21.05 -4.58
CA PRO A 57 19.55 -21.58 -4.29
C PRO A 57 19.55 -22.64 -3.17
N ALA A 58 20.49 -23.58 -3.21
CA ALA A 58 20.64 -24.59 -2.16
C ALA A 58 20.98 -23.97 -0.80
N GLU A 59 21.74 -22.88 -0.81
CA GLU A 59 22.20 -22.14 0.37
C GLU A 59 21.06 -21.51 1.19
N TRP A 60 19.88 -21.34 0.57
CA TRP A 60 18.67 -20.85 1.24
C TRP A 60 17.94 -21.96 2.01
N SER A 61 18.44 -23.21 1.95
CA SER A 61 17.90 -24.30 2.78
C SER A 61 18.00 -23.95 4.27
N GLY A 62 16.89 -24.08 4.97
CA GLY A 62 16.81 -23.69 6.41
C GLY A 62 16.25 -22.31 6.67
N TRP A 63 16.12 -21.47 5.64
CA TRP A 63 15.47 -20.15 5.69
C TRP A 63 13.98 -20.25 5.39
N ASP A 64 13.21 -19.23 5.74
CA ASP A 64 11.85 -19.08 5.27
C ASP A 64 11.88 -18.46 3.87
N ILE A 65 11.27 -19.14 2.91
CA ILE A 65 11.17 -18.64 1.53
C ILE A 65 9.80 -18.02 1.33
N VAL A 66 9.81 -16.75 0.94
CA VAL A 66 8.60 -15.94 0.80
C VAL A 66 8.59 -15.25 -0.57
N LEU A 67 7.45 -15.30 -1.25
CA LEU A 67 7.15 -14.46 -2.41
C LEU A 67 6.34 -13.26 -1.91
N ARG A 68 6.91 -12.05 -2.05
CA ARG A 68 6.23 -10.79 -1.74
C ARG A 68 5.75 -10.12 -3.01
N PHE A 69 4.46 -9.92 -3.12
CA PHE A 69 3.81 -9.17 -4.20
C PHE A 69 3.57 -7.74 -3.75
N GLY A 70 4.13 -6.76 -4.46
CA GLY A 70 3.95 -5.36 -4.10
C GLY A 70 2.53 -4.84 -4.34
N SER A 71 1.84 -5.36 -5.36
CA SER A 71 0.42 -5.07 -5.66
C SER A 71 -0.08 -5.95 -6.79
N VAL A 72 -1.28 -6.53 -6.61
CA VAL A 72 -2.01 -7.29 -7.65
C VAL A 72 -3.48 -6.87 -7.63
N THR A 73 -4.02 -6.42 -8.75
CA THR A 73 -5.35 -5.80 -8.81
C THR A 73 -6.36 -6.70 -9.51
N HIS A 74 -7.42 -7.14 -8.82
CA HIS A 74 -7.86 -6.81 -7.45
C HIS A 74 -7.77 -8.03 -6.53
N ARG A 75 -7.99 -9.25 -7.05
CA ARG A 75 -7.90 -10.53 -6.34
C ARG A 75 -6.83 -11.36 -6.96
N ALA A 76 -6.07 -12.05 -6.14
CA ALA A 76 -5.01 -12.95 -6.56
C ALA A 76 -5.15 -14.31 -5.91
N ARG A 77 -4.87 -15.37 -6.68
CA ARG A 77 -4.56 -16.72 -6.18
C ARG A 77 -3.18 -17.09 -6.69
N VAL A 78 -2.29 -17.44 -5.79
CA VAL A 78 -0.88 -17.71 -6.09
C VAL A 78 -0.62 -19.20 -6.01
N PHE A 79 0.02 -19.75 -7.04
CA PHE A 79 0.37 -21.17 -7.11
C PHE A 79 1.88 -21.31 -7.33
N VAL A 80 2.50 -22.20 -6.56
CA VAL A 80 3.89 -22.60 -6.75
C VAL A 80 3.93 -24.11 -7.04
N ASN A 81 4.54 -24.49 -8.16
CA ASN A 81 4.61 -25.88 -8.62
C ASN A 81 3.22 -26.56 -8.69
N GLY A 82 2.16 -25.79 -9.01
CA GLY A 82 0.78 -26.24 -9.10
C GLY A 82 0.02 -26.28 -7.76
N VAL A 83 0.67 -25.98 -6.64
CA VAL A 83 0.04 -25.93 -5.31
C VAL A 83 -0.35 -24.50 -4.98
N GLU A 84 -1.59 -24.26 -4.57
CA GLU A 84 -2.04 -22.95 -4.11
C GLU A 84 -1.40 -22.60 -2.76
N VAL A 85 -0.75 -21.45 -2.69
CA VAL A 85 0.03 -21.01 -1.52
C VAL A 85 -0.50 -19.74 -0.87
N ALA A 86 -1.27 -18.92 -1.60
CA ALA A 86 -1.89 -17.71 -1.05
C ALA A 86 -3.12 -17.29 -1.86
N GLN A 87 -4.03 -16.60 -1.18
CA GLN A 87 -5.12 -15.80 -1.74
C GLN A 87 -5.08 -14.40 -1.16
N HIS A 88 -5.40 -13.39 -1.98
CA HIS A 88 -5.43 -12.01 -1.55
C HIS A 88 -6.55 -11.23 -2.26
N GLU A 89 -7.19 -10.31 -1.54
CA GLU A 89 -8.09 -9.29 -2.09
C GLU A 89 -7.62 -7.91 -1.61
N GLY A 90 -7.37 -7.03 -2.56
CA GLY A 90 -6.87 -5.67 -2.35
C GLY A 90 -5.78 -5.32 -3.36
N GLY A 91 -6.01 -4.28 -4.16
CA GLY A 91 -5.19 -4.00 -5.34
C GLY A 91 -4.03 -3.01 -5.12
N PHE A 92 -3.73 -2.59 -3.87
CA PHE A 92 -2.87 -1.41 -3.64
C PHE A 92 -1.83 -1.59 -2.54
N LEU A 93 -1.86 -2.69 -1.82
CA LEU A 93 -0.95 -2.99 -0.73
C LEU A 93 -0.25 -4.33 -0.97
N PRO A 94 0.94 -4.53 -0.41
CA PRO A 94 1.67 -5.77 -0.58
C PRO A 94 1.03 -6.92 0.20
N PHE A 95 1.28 -8.14 -0.27
CA PHE A 95 0.99 -9.36 0.47
C PHE A 95 2.08 -10.41 0.23
N ASP A 96 2.20 -11.32 1.18
CA ASP A 96 3.23 -12.35 1.20
C ASP A 96 2.63 -13.75 1.01
N ALA A 97 3.36 -14.60 0.29
CA ALA A 97 3.07 -16.02 0.15
C ALA A 97 4.28 -16.83 0.64
N THR A 98 4.14 -17.50 1.78
CA THR A 98 5.18 -18.39 2.31
C THR A 98 5.22 -19.68 1.50
N VAL A 99 6.37 -20.01 0.92
CA VAL A 99 6.55 -21.13 0.00
C VAL A 99 7.63 -22.12 0.43
N THR A 100 8.18 -21.97 1.65
CA THR A 100 9.27 -22.76 2.21
C THR A 100 9.11 -24.27 2.03
N ASN A 101 7.90 -24.80 2.25
CA ASN A 101 7.62 -26.23 2.18
C ASN A 101 7.25 -26.72 0.79
N ILE A 102 7.16 -25.84 -0.21
CA ILE A 102 6.69 -26.14 -1.56
C ILE A 102 7.83 -26.04 -2.59
N VAL A 103 8.80 -25.12 -2.33
CA VAL A 103 9.91 -24.90 -3.24
C VAL A 103 10.88 -26.08 -3.29
N ARG A 104 11.47 -26.27 -4.45
CA ARG A 104 12.55 -27.20 -4.71
C ARG A 104 13.85 -26.43 -4.74
N TYR A 105 14.76 -26.76 -3.83
CA TYR A 105 16.06 -26.11 -3.73
C TYR A 105 16.99 -26.56 -4.85
N ASN A 106 17.87 -25.68 -5.29
CA ASN A 106 18.81 -25.86 -6.42
C ASN A 106 18.10 -26.22 -7.73
N GLN A 107 16.88 -25.73 -7.91
CA GLN A 107 16.03 -25.99 -9.06
C GLN A 107 15.17 -24.77 -9.41
N PHE A 108 14.69 -24.75 -10.65
CA PHE A 108 13.62 -23.83 -11.03
C PHE A 108 12.28 -24.30 -10.47
N ASN A 109 11.53 -23.35 -9.94
CA ASN A 109 10.17 -23.50 -9.47
C ASN A 109 9.24 -22.70 -10.36
N LYS A 110 8.07 -23.21 -10.62
CA LYS A 110 7.06 -22.51 -11.40
C LYS A 110 6.19 -21.65 -10.49
N LEU A 111 5.99 -20.40 -10.87
CA LEU A 111 5.03 -19.48 -10.29
C LEU A 111 3.89 -19.26 -11.28
N SER A 112 2.66 -19.51 -10.87
CA SER A 112 1.45 -19.13 -11.61
C SER A 112 0.56 -18.28 -10.72
N VAL A 113 0.00 -17.19 -11.28
CA VAL A 113 -0.86 -16.26 -10.55
C VAL A 113 -2.14 -16.07 -11.34
N LEU A 114 -3.26 -16.52 -10.75
CA LEU A 114 -4.60 -16.16 -11.21
C LEU A 114 -4.97 -14.82 -10.64
N VAL A 115 -5.35 -13.88 -11.49
CA VAL A 115 -5.81 -12.55 -11.12
C VAL A 115 -7.23 -12.34 -11.62
N ASN A 116 -8.05 -11.65 -10.82
CA ASN A 116 -9.41 -11.26 -11.19
C ASN A 116 -9.60 -9.76 -10.95
N ASN A 117 -10.11 -9.03 -11.96
CA ASN A 117 -10.34 -7.58 -11.90
C ASN A 117 -11.82 -7.18 -11.81
N GLU A 118 -12.70 -8.11 -11.52
CA GLU A 118 -14.11 -7.82 -11.30
C GLU A 118 -14.30 -6.97 -10.04
N LEU A 119 -15.20 -5.99 -10.13
CA LEU A 119 -15.55 -5.12 -9.02
C LEU A 119 -16.75 -5.65 -8.23
N SER A 120 -16.81 -5.33 -6.94
CA SER A 120 -17.93 -5.58 -6.06
C SER A 120 -18.19 -4.42 -5.09
N GLU A 121 -19.34 -4.39 -4.46
CA GLU A 121 -19.70 -3.37 -3.47
C GLU A 121 -19.02 -3.58 -2.10
N THR A 122 -18.31 -4.69 -1.91
CA THR A 122 -17.61 -5.00 -0.66
C THR A 122 -16.10 -4.77 -0.74
N MET A 123 -15.59 -4.52 -1.91
CA MET A 123 -14.15 -4.27 -2.13
C MET A 123 -13.79 -2.78 -2.10
N LEU A 124 -12.50 -2.50 -2.13
CA LEU A 124 -11.92 -1.17 -2.21
C LEU A 124 -11.00 -1.05 -3.44
N PRO A 125 -11.27 -0.08 -4.35
CA PRO A 125 -12.43 0.81 -4.42
C PRO A 125 -13.72 0.08 -4.82
N ALA A 126 -14.88 0.66 -4.46
CA ALA A 126 -16.16 0.01 -4.68
C ALA A 126 -16.66 0.14 -6.13
N GLY A 127 -17.41 -0.86 -6.56
CA GLY A 127 -18.04 -0.89 -7.87
C GLY A 127 -18.93 -2.12 -8.05
N THR A 128 -19.32 -2.39 -9.27
CA THR A 128 -20.03 -3.64 -9.64
C THR A 128 -19.47 -4.20 -10.93
N THR A 129 -19.73 -5.47 -11.18
CA THR A 129 -19.49 -6.11 -12.47
C THR A 129 -20.82 -6.46 -13.11
N ARG A 130 -20.98 -6.13 -14.39
CA ARG A 130 -22.20 -6.41 -15.16
C ARG A 130 -21.88 -7.40 -16.26
N THR A 131 -22.77 -8.38 -16.46
CA THR A 131 -22.70 -9.29 -17.59
C THR A 131 -23.59 -8.76 -18.71
N LEU A 132 -23.03 -8.61 -19.89
CA LEU A 132 -23.73 -8.20 -21.10
C LEU A 132 -24.52 -9.37 -21.72
N ALA A 133 -25.42 -9.07 -22.67
CA ALA A 133 -26.24 -10.08 -23.33
C ALA A 133 -25.40 -11.12 -24.13
N ASP A 134 -24.19 -10.77 -24.54
CA ASP A 134 -23.26 -11.64 -25.23
C ASP A 134 -22.37 -12.48 -24.27
N GLY A 135 -22.61 -12.38 -22.95
CA GLY A 135 -21.85 -13.10 -21.92
C GLY A 135 -20.59 -12.39 -21.45
N ARG A 136 -20.13 -11.34 -22.13
CA ARG A 136 -18.95 -10.57 -21.66
C ARG A 136 -19.26 -9.84 -20.37
N LYS A 137 -18.26 -9.76 -19.49
CA LYS A 137 -18.31 -8.95 -18.28
C LYS A 137 -17.71 -7.58 -18.51
N ILE A 138 -18.27 -6.56 -17.86
CA ILE A 138 -17.71 -5.22 -17.81
C ILE A 138 -17.65 -4.72 -16.38
N ALA A 139 -16.55 -4.10 -16.02
CA ALA A 139 -16.43 -3.36 -14.77
C ALA A 139 -17.31 -2.11 -14.81
N ALA A 140 -18.05 -1.86 -13.73
CA ALA A 140 -18.85 -0.64 -13.54
C ALA A 140 -18.38 0.03 -12.24
N PRO A 141 -17.27 0.81 -12.28
CA PRO A 141 -16.71 1.46 -11.12
C PRO A 141 -17.66 2.54 -10.59
N TYR A 142 -17.63 2.74 -9.27
CA TYR A 142 -18.27 3.87 -8.61
C TYR A 142 -17.30 5.04 -8.42
N PHE A 143 -16.06 4.91 -8.90
CA PHE A 143 -14.99 5.88 -8.87
C PHE A 143 -14.67 6.40 -10.29
N ASP A 144 -13.95 7.51 -10.39
CA ASP A 144 -13.75 8.30 -11.61
C ASP A 144 -12.37 8.14 -12.27
N PHE A 145 -11.59 7.12 -11.87
CA PHE A 145 -10.35 6.76 -12.54
C PHE A 145 -10.44 5.37 -13.20
N TYR A 146 -9.48 5.05 -14.07
CA TYR A 146 -9.52 3.81 -14.82
C TYR A 146 -9.26 2.60 -13.92
N ASN A 147 -10.03 1.52 -14.11
CA ASN A 147 -9.87 0.26 -13.39
C ASN A 147 -8.72 -0.56 -13.98
N TYR A 148 -7.50 -0.07 -13.83
CA TYR A 148 -6.31 -0.77 -14.27
C TYR A 148 -6.17 -2.13 -13.57
N ALA A 149 -5.72 -3.15 -14.32
CA ALA A 149 -5.59 -4.51 -13.81
C ALA A 149 -4.24 -5.14 -14.19
N GLY A 150 -3.70 -5.94 -13.28
CA GLY A 150 -2.44 -6.62 -13.47
C GLY A 150 -1.61 -6.73 -12.18
N ILE A 151 -0.35 -7.14 -12.35
CA ILE A 151 0.67 -7.09 -11.30
C ILE A 151 1.41 -5.76 -11.45
N HIS A 152 1.02 -4.78 -10.62
CA HIS A 152 1.41 -3.38 -10.81
C HIS A 152 2.75 -3.02 -10.18
N ARG A 153 3.23 -3.81 -9.24
CA ARG A 153 4.48 -3.57 -8.52
C ARG A 153 5.36 -4.81 -8.57
N PRO A 154 6.66 -4.70 -8.25
CA PRO A 154 7.57 -5.83 -8.28
C PRO A 154 7.09 -7.02 -7.44
N VAL A 155 7.55 -8.20 -7.83
CA VAL A 155 7.42 -9.43 -7.06
C VAL A 155 8.81 -9.86 -6.64
N TRP A 156 9.04 -10.00 -5.33
CA TRP A 156 10.32 -10.41 -4.77
C TRP A 156 10.27 -11.84 -4.27
N LEU A 157 11.38 -12.55 -4.48
CA LEU A 157 11.68 -13.79 -3.82
C LEU A 157 12.63 -13.49 -2.67
N MET A 158 12.22 -13.76 -1.43
CA MET A 158 12.97 -13.45 -0.23
C MET A 158 13.34 -14.73 0.50
N ALA A 159 14.58 -14.79 1.01
CA ALA A 159 15.00 -15.76 2.01
C ALA A 159 15.14 -15.04 3.35
N LEU A 160 14.32 -15.40 4.31
CA LEU A 160 14.21 -14.73 5.59
C LEU A 160 14.75 -15.64 6.71
N PRO A 161 15.52 -15.11 7.68
CA PRO A 161 15.93 -15.88 8.86
C PRO A 161 14.72 -16.45 9.60
N LYS A 162 14.89 -17.60 10.24
CA LYS A 162 13.82 -18.22 11.07
C LYS A 162 13.40 -17.32 12.20
N GLU A 163 14.36 -16.72 12.87
CA GLU A 163 14.10 -15.64 13.82
C GLU A 163 14.51 -14.31 13.19
N ARG A 164 13.57 -13.35 13.20
CA ARG A 164 13.73 -12.08 12.51
C ARG A 164 12.92 -10.96 13.14
N VAL A 165 13.27 -9.75 12.76
CA VAL A 165 12.43 -8.57 12.96
C VAL A 165 11.17 -8.71 12.10
N LEU A 166 9.99 -8.64 12.75
CA LEU A 166 8.70 -8.68 12.07
C LEU A 166 8.15 -7.28 11.76
N ASP A 167 8.36 -6.36 12.68
CA ASP A 167 7.85 -5.00 12.60
C ASP A 167 8.63 -4.09 13.56
N TYR A 168 8.61 -2.79 13.27
CA TYR A 168 9.07 -1.78 14.21
C TYR A 168 8.24 -0.51 14.09
N SER A 169 8.27 0.32 15.12
CA SER A 169 7.68 1.65 15.09
C SER A 169 8.53 2.66 15.85
N THR A 170 8.47 3.91 15.38
CA THR A 170 9.20 5.03 15.99
C THR A 170 8.26 6.19 16.32
N ARG A 171 8.59 6.90 17.41
CA ARG A 171 7.95 8.14 17.79
C ARG A 171 9.01 9.16 18.20
N TYR A 172 8.87 10.38 17.71
CA TYR A 172 9.87 11.42 17.87
C TYR A 172 9.43 12.50 18.87
N ARG A 173 10.38 12.97 19.67
CA ARG A 173 10.22 14.10 20.56
C ARG A 173 11.47 15.01 20.44
N LEU A 174 11.26 16.27 20.10
CA LEU A 174 12.35 17.24 20.05
C LEU A 174 12.66 17.74 21.47
N THR A 175 13.95 17.91 21.74
CA THR A 175 14.48 18.45 23.01
C THR A 175 15.34 19.69 22.74
N GLU A 176 15.70 20.43 23.79
CA GLU A 176 16.59 21.59 23.64
C GLU A 176 17.96 21.25 23.06
N THR A 177 18.43 20.01 23.27
CA THR A 177 19.76 19.57 22.85
C THR A 177 19.77 18.57 21.68
N GLY A 178 18.60 18.25 21.10
CA GLY A 178 18.49 17.28 20.00
C GLY A 178 17.12 16.63 19.88
N ALA A 179 17.07 15.31 19.90
CA ALA A 179 15.83 14.54 19.80
C ALA A 179 15.89 13.23 20.59
N GLU A 180 14.72 12.77 21.00
CA GLU A 180 14.51 11.43 21.54
C GLU A 180 13.61 10.65 20.59
N ILE A 181 13.98 9.38 20.33
CA ILE A 181 13.25 8.47 19.47
C ILE A 181 12.82 7.28 20.33
N ASP A 182 11.55 7.26 20.73
CA ASP A 182 10.97 6.08 21.34
C ASP A 182 10.73 5.04 20.26
N TYR A 183 11.15 3.80 20.48
CA TYR A 183 10.96 2.70 19.54
C TYR A 183 10.30 1.48 20.17
N THR A 184 9.63 0.70 19.33
CA THR A 184 9.13 -0.64 19.64
C THR A 184 9.49 -1.54 18.47
N VAL A 185 10.06 -2.72 18.76
CA VAL A 185 10.40 -3.76 17.79
C VAL A 185 9.61 -5.02 18.11
N SER A 186 9.05 -5.65 17.09
CA SER A 186 8.41 -6.97 17.19
C SER A 186 9.28 -8.01 16.53
N THR A 187 9.53 -9.13 17.21
CA THR A 187 10.28 -10.27 16.69
C THR A 187 9.48 -11.55 16.85
N ASN A 188 9.84 -12.61 16.15
CA ASN A 188 9.20 -13.93 16.30
C ASN A 188 10.00 -14.90 17.18
N GLY A 189 11.03 -14.43 17.89
CA GLY A 189 11.84 -15.25 18.77
C GLY A 189 12.27 -14.50 20.03
N PRO A 190 12.93 -15.18 20.96
CA PRO A 190 13.27 -14.67 22.28
C PRO A 190 14.66 -13.98 22.37
N HIS A 191 15.43 -13.96 21.29
CA HIS A 191 16.80 -13.46 21.34
C HIS A 191 16.88 -11.94 21.59
N PRO A 192 17.98 -11.47 22.22
CA PRO A 192 18.19 -10.04 22.49
C PRO A 192 18.23 -9.19 21.24
N VAL A 193 17.65 -7.99 21.33
CA VAL A 193 17.60 -6.98 20.26
C VAL A 193 18.49 -5.81 20.63
N THR A 194 19.25 -5.29 19.66
CA THR A 194 19.90 -3.97 19.70
C THR A 194 19.35 -3.08 18.61
N VAL A 195 19.21 -1.80 18.93
CA VAL A 195 18.75 -0.76 17.98
C VAL A 195 19.79 0.34 17.97
N GLU A 196 20.36 0.58 16.81
CA GLU A 196 21.41 1.55 16.59
C GLU A 196 20.99 2.57 15.55
N LEU A 197 21.45 3.82 15.72
CA LEU A 197 21.20 4.90 14.76
C LEU A 197 22.51 5.45 14.26
N TYR A 198 22.63 5.59 12.95
CA TYR A 198 23.83 6.07 12.27
C TYR A 198 23.59 7.37 11.51
N ASP A 199 24.56 8.29 11.60
CA ASP A 199 24.73 9.47 10.75
C ASP A 199 25.87 9.16 9.77
N GLY A 200 25.53 8.64 8.58
CA GLY A 200 26.49 8.03 7.67
C GLY A 200 27.19 6.83 8.33
N THR A 201 28.48 6.90 8.52
CA THR A 201 29.25 5.81 9.16
C THR A 201 29.38 5.96 10.67
N THR A 202 28.87 7.04 11.26
CA THR A 202 29.00 7.34 12.68
C THR A 202 27.78 6.89 13.46
N ARG A 203 27.96 5.99 14.41
CA ARG A 203 26.89 5.63 15.34
C ARG A 203 26.62 6.78 16.30
N VAL A 204 25.41 7.37 16.27
CA VAL A 204 25.01 8.53 17.05
C VAL A 204 24.14 8.17 18.26
N ALA A 205 23.48 7.01 18.26
CA ALA A 205 22.73 6.49 19.38
C ALA A 205 22.65 4.96 19.36
N GLU A 206 22.45 4.35 20.52
CA GLU A 206 22.26 2.91 20.70
C GLU A 206 21.36 2.64 21.89
N SER A 207 20.56 1.59 21.80
CA SER A 207 19.73 1.06 22.88
C SER A 207 19.56 -0.44 22.73
N SER A 208 19.21 -1.15 23.82
CA SER A 208 18.97 -2.58 23.81
C SER A 208 17.57 -2.90 24.29
N GLY A 209 17.01 -4.00 23.76
CA GLY A 209 15.66 -4.45 24.06
C GLY A 209 14.67 -4.15 22.93
N THR A 210 13.50 -4.78 23.02
CA THR A 210 12.40 -4.62 22.04
C THR A 210 11.66 -3.29 22.20
N THR A 211 11.89 -2.55 23.28
CA THR A 211 11.38 -1.20 23.51
C THR A 211 12.46 -0.36 24.16
N GLY A 212 12.55 0.91 23.80
CA GLY A 212 13.54 1.81 24.35
C GLY A 212 13.46 3.20 23.76
N THR A 213 14.44 4.02 24.14
CA THR A 213 14.59 5.40 23.62
C THR A 213 16.03 5.61 23.15
N LEU A 214 16.19 6.07 21.92
CA LEU A 214 17.45 6.58 21.38
C LEU A 214 17.55 8.08 21.64
N VAL A 215 18.63 8.54 22.22
CA VAL A 215 18.88 9.97 22.49
C VAL A 215 19.91 10.49 21.49
N VAL A 216 19.48 11.37 20.61
CA VAL A 216 20.30 11.93 19.54
C VAL A 216 20.63 13.38 19.87
N LYS A 217 21.91 13.66 20.23
CA LYS A 217 22.38 15.03 20.48
C LYS A 217 22.60 15.76 19.17
N ASN A 218 22.22 17.05 19.12
CA ASN A 218 22.33 17.89 17.93
C ASN A 218 21.69 17.26 16.69
N ALA A 219 20.50 16.65 16.86
CA ALA A 219 19.81 15.95 15.79
C ALA A 219 19.57 16.85 14.57
N LYS A 220 19.92 16.36 13.39
CA LYS A 220 19.55 16.97 12.11
C LYS A 220 18.11 16.57 11.80
N LEU A 221 17.24 17.55 11.61
CA LEU A 221 15.83 17.29 11.45
C LEU A 221 15.46 17.10 9.97
N TRP A 222 14.58 16.17 9.70
CA TRP A 222 13.92 16.05 8.42
C TRP A 222 12.97 17.22 8.19
N ASN A 223 13.02 17.84 6.99
CA ASN A 223 12.20 19.00 6.67
C ASN A 223 11.83 19.04 5.19
N VAL A 224 10.85 19.87 4.82
CA VAL A 224 10.42 20.08 3.44
C VAL A 224 11.60 20.53 2.57
N HIS A 225 11.85 19.82 1.48
CA HIS A 225 12.94 20.03 0.51
C HIS A 225 14.34 20.15 1.15
N ALA A 226 14.46 19.75 2.40
CA ALA A 226 15.69 19.68 3.17
C ALA A 226 15.68 18.41 4.03
N ALA A 227 15.40 17.29 3.39
CA ALA A 227 15.32 15.99 4.01
C ALA A 227 16.66 15.57 4.59
N TYR A 228 16.63 15.07 5.81
CA TYR A 228 17.77 14.41 6.43
C TYR A 228 17.34 13.06 6.99
N LEU A 229 18.01 12.00 6.56
CA LEU A 229 17.71 10.64 6.96
C LEU A 229 18.89 10.03 7.70
N TYR A 230 18.60 9.28 8.75
CA TYR A 230 19.51 8.45 9.51
C TYR A 230 19.29 6.99 9.15
N ASP A 231 20.35 6.18 9.22
CA ASP A 231 20.23 4.73 9.08
C ASP A 231 19.88 4.13 10.45
N LEU A 232 18.73 3.53 10.57
CA LEU A 232 18.30 2.74 11.73
C LEU A 232 18.64 1.28 11.49
N VAL A 233 19.42 0.70 12.38
CA VAL A 233 19.83 -0.71 12.31
C VAL A 233 19.29 -1.45 13.52
N ILE A 234 18.49 -2.49 13.26
CA ILE A 234 17.94 -3.37 14.29
C ILE A 234 18.59 -4.74 14.13
N ARG A 235 19.23 -5.25 15.18
CA ARG A 235 19.87 -6.58 15.17
C ARG A 235 19.30 -7.49 16.22
N ILE A 236 19.16 -8.75 15.85
CA ILE A 236 18.83 -9.85 16.78
C ILE A 236 20.11 -10.67 16.98
N HIS A 237 20.44 -11.00 18.25
CA HIS A 237 21.70 -11.63 18.62
C HIS A 237 21.50 -12.98 19.29
N GLU A 238 22.17 -14.03 18.80
CA GLU A 238 22.34 -15.29 19.49
C GLU A 238 23.80 -15.37 20.05
N GLY A 239 23.97 -15.07 21.32
CA GLY A 239 25.29 -14.87 21.91
C GLY A 239 26.03 -13.69 21.28
N SER A 240 27.15 -13.95 20.60
CA SER A 240 27.91 -12.93 19.85
C SER A 240 27.57 -12.88 18.37
N ALA A 241 26.76 -13.78 17.85
CA ALA A 241 26.35 -13.82 16.45
C ALA A 241 25.14 -12.96 16.20
N VAL A 242 25.09 -12.30 15.05
CA VAL A 242 23.88 -11.63 14.52
C VAL A 242 23.10 -12.65 13.72
N VAL A 243 21.86 -12.92 14.12
CA VAL A 243 20.98 -13.88 13.43
C VAL A 243 20.03 -13.17 12.45
N ASP A 244 19.72 -11.89 12.70
CA ASP A 244 19.00 -11.04 11.76
C ASP A 244 19.45 -9.59 11.90
N GLU A 245 19.48 -8.89 10.78
CA GLU A 245 19.77 -7.45 10.68
C GLU A 245 18.74 -6.79 9.77
N TYR A 246 18.02 -5.82 10.31
CA TYR A 246 17.06 -5.01 9.58
C TYR A 246 17.56 -3.58 9.50
N LEU A 247 17.65 -3.05 8.30
CA LEU A 247 18.10 -1.69 8.00
C LEU A 247 16.95 -0.88 7.41
N ASP A 248 16.72 0.31 7.96
CA ASP A 248 15.79 1.28 7.39
C ASP A 248 16.31 2.71 7.53
N ARG A 249 15.75 3.64 6.76
CA ARG A 249 16.13 5.06 6.79
C ARG A 249 15.01 5.88 7.40
N ILE A 250 15.29 6.53 8.52
CA ILE A 250 14.31 7.32 9.28
C ILE A 250 14.64 8.80 9.29
N GLY A 251 13.61 9.65 9.24
CA GLY A 251 13.73 11.11 9.37
C GLY A 251 13.20 11.58 10.71
N ILE A 252 14.04 12.24 11.49
CA ILE A 252 13.62 12.79 12.79
C ILE A 252 12.80 14.06 12.57
N ARG A 253 11.51 14.01 12.87
CA ARG A 253 10.60 15.16 12.76
C ARG A 253 9.41 15.03 13.70
N THR A 254 8.76 16.16 13.99
CA THR A 254 7.42 16.23 14.59
C THR A 254 6.46 16.91 13.64
N PHE A 255 5.21 16.46 13.59
CA PHE A 255 4.13 17.10 12.85
C PHE A 255 2.88 17.17 13.72
N GLU A 256 2.34 18.36 13.90
CA GLU A 256 1.18 18.60 14.74
C GLU A 256 0.27 19.71 14.20
N ILE A 257 -0.98 19.69 14.66
CA ILE A 257 -1.93 20.80 14.45
C ILE A 257 -2.09 21.54 15.78
N ARG A 258 -1.73 22.82 15.81
CA ARG A 258 -1.87 23.66 16.98
C ARG A 258 -2.48 25.01 16.60
N HIS A 259 -3.55 25.40 17.30
CA HIS A 259 -4.28 26.66 17.03
C HIS A 259 -4.67 26.84 15.55
N GLY A 260 -5.14 25.76 14.89
CA GLY A 260 -5.53 25.77 13.49
C GLY A 260 -4.39 25.89 12.49
N ARG A 261 -3.14 25.71 12.92
CA ARG A 261 -1.95 25.73 12.04
C ARG A 261 -1.23 24.39 12.03
N PHE A 262 -0.72 24.02 10.87
CA PHE A 262 0.20 22.90 10.75
C PHE A 262 1.60 23.33 11.18
N LEU A 263 2.21 22.54 12.06
CA LEU A 263 3.57 22.76 12.53
C LEU A 263 4.44 21.55 12.17
N LEU A 264 5.54 21.80 11.48
CA LEU A 264 6.62 20.85 11.25
C LEU A 264 7.81 21.26 12.10
N ASN A 265 8.26 20.38 12.99
CA ASN A 265 9.35 20.68 13.94
C ASN A 265 9.10 21.94 14.78
N GLY A 266 7.85 22.16 15.19
CA GLY A 266 7.41 23.32 15.95
C GLY A 266 7.28 24.62 15.14
N SER A 267 7.66 24.65 13.87
CA SER A 267 7.56 25.80 12.97
C SER A 267 6.35 25.70 12.05
N PRO A 268 5.64 26.81 11.78
CA PRO A 268 4.50 26.80 10.86
C PRO A 268 4.90 26.34 9.46
N VAL A 269 4.13 25.43 8.89
CA VAL A 269 4.27 24.98 7.50
C VAL A 269 2.94 25.20 6.77
N TYR A 270 3.01 25.72 5.55
CA TYR A 270 1.86 25.84 4.67
C TYR A 270 1.91 24.73 3.62
N LEU A 271 0.87 23.88 3.56
CA LEU A 271 0.77 22.78 2.61
C LEU A 271 0.36 23.33 1.24
N ARG A 272 1.21 23.16 0.25
CA ARG A 272 1.00 23.52 -1.15
C ARG A 272 1.08 22.27 -1.99
N GLY A 273 -0.05 21.81 -2.50
CA GLY A 273 -0.09 20.55 -3.23
C GLY A 273 -1.46 20.22 -3.77
N PHE A 274 -1.58 19.01 -4.25
CA PHE A 274 -2.78 18.49 -4.92
C PHE A 274 -2.87 16.97 -4.75
N GLY A 275 -3.99 16.38 -5.17
CA GLY A 275 -4.12 14.93 -5.35
C GLY A 275 -3.33 14.51 -6.60
N ARG A 276 -2.52 13.48 -6.47
CA ARG A 276 -1.77 12.87 -7.58
C ARG A 276 -2.33 11.47 -7.84
N HIS A 277 -2.20 10.95 -9.07
CA HIS A 277 -2.39 9.53 -9.41
C HIS A 277 -1.05 8.86 -9.74
N GLU A 278 -0.97 7.52 -9.62
CA GLU A 278 0.21 6.73 -9.97
C GLU A 278 0.32 6.45 -11.49
N ASP A 279 -0.66 6.84 -12.27
CA ASP A 279 -0.79 6.45 -13.66
C ASP A 279 0.39 6.95 -14.50
N ALA A 280 0.92 6.06 -15.32
CA ALA A 280 1.96 6.34 -16.29
C ALA A 280 1.55 5.86 -17.67
N ASP A 281 1.92 6.61 -18.71
CA ASP A 281 1.66 6.26 -20.09
C ASP A 281 2.19 4.86 -20.42
N ILE A 282 1.38 4.05 -21.12
CA ILE A 282 1.63 2.64 -21.50
C ILE A 282 1.56 1.67 -20.29
N ARG A 283 2.06 2.05 -19.12
CA ARG A 283 2.12 1.16 -17.94
C ARG A 283 0.83 1.11 -17.14
N GLY A 284 -0.10 2.05 -17.40
CA GLY A 284 -1.25 2.25 -16.55
C GLY A 284 -0.76 2.55 -15.13
N ARG A 285 -1.15 1.76 -14.15
CA ARG A 285 -0.72 1.89 -12.76
C ARG A 285 0.53 1.07 -12.41
N GLY A 286 1.17 0.44 -13.39
CA GLY A 286 2.45 -0.24 -13.20
C GLY A 286 3.55 0.73 -12.79
N LEU A 287 4.33 0.39 -11.77
CA LEU A 287 5.38 1.24 -11.23
C LEU A 287 6.36 1.72 -12.31
N ASP A 288 6.49 3.04 -12.44
CA ASP A 288 7.42 3.73 -13.35
C ASP A 288 8.19 4.82 -12.60
N LEU A 289 9.33 4.44 -12.01
CA LEU A 289 10.15 5.36 -11.23
C LEU A 289 10.68 6.57 -12.01
N PRO A 290 11.06 6.48 -13.30
CA PRO A 290 11.41 7.65 -14.10
C PRO A 290 10.29 8.67 -14.19
N THR A 291 9.05 8.23 -14.44
CA THR A 291 7.86 9.11 -14.45
C THR A 291 7.63 9.74 -13.08
N VAL A 292 7.70 8.95 -12.00
CA VAL A 292 7.56 9.44 -10.62
C VAL A 292 8.62 10.50 -10.31
N LYS A 293 9.88 10.26 -10.67
CA LYS A 293 10.96 11.23 -10.46
C LYS A 293 10.71 12.52 -11.22
N ARG A 294 10.23 12.45 -12.46
CA ARG A 294 9.85 13.63 -13.24
C ARG A 294 8.70 14.41 -12.59
N ASP A 295 7.69 13.72 -12.07
CA ASP A 295 6.58 14.35 -11.34
C ASP A 295 7.09 15.13 -10.14
N PHE A 296 8.02 14.56 -9.37
CA PHE A 296 8.61 15.23 -8.20
C PHE A 296 9.38 16.48 -8.59
N GLU A 297 10.16 16.45 -9.68
CA GLU A 297 10.85 17.64 -10.20
C GLU A 297 9.85 18.71 -10.68
N LEU A 298 8.76 18.32 -11.34
CA LEU A 298 7.70 19.24 -11.74
C LEU A 298 6.98 19.84 -10.52
N MET A 299 6.72 19.05 -9.49
CA MET A 299 6.14 19.52 -8.24
C MET A 299 7.05 20.55 -7.56
N LYS A 300 8.36 20.30 -7.49
CA LYS A 300 9.33 21.28 -6.96
C LYS A 300 9.31 22.57 -7.79
N TRP A 301 9.33 22.42 -9.11
CA TRP A 301 9.36 23.57 -10.03
C TRP A 301 8.14 24.49 -9.85
N ILE A 302 6.94 23.97 -9.62
CA ILE A 302 5.75 24.77 -9.33
C ILE A 302 5.65 25.20 -7.86
N GLY A 303 6.59 24.83 -7.00
CA GLY A 303 6.64 25.18 -5.58
C GLY A 303 5.70 24.35 -4.69
N ALA A 304 5.27 23.17 -5.15
CA ALA A 304 4.53 22.23 -4.30
C ALA A 304 5.47 21.56 -3.28
N ASN A 305 4.94 21.29 -2.10
CA ASN A 305 5.66 20.63 -1.01
C ASN A 305 4.87 19.45 -0.41
N CYS A 306 3.68 19.19 -0.93
CA CYS A 306 2.77 18.18 -0.42
C CYS A 306 1.97 17.57 -1.57
N PHE A 307 1.61 16.29 -1.44
CA PHE A 307 0.59 15.66 -2.28
C PHE A 307 -0.26 14.67 -1.47
N ARG A 308 -1.44 14.36 -1.96
CA ARG A 308 -2.29 13.27 -1.47
C ARG A 308 -2.17 12.10 -2.44
N THR A 309 -2.06 10.90 -1.90
CA THR A 309 -2.03 9.66 -2.68
C THR A 309 -3.43 9.31 -3.16
N SER A 310 -3.98 10.12 -4.07
CA SER A 310 -5.34 9.91 -4.59
C SER A 310 -5.40 8.70 -5.50
N HIS A 311 -6.26 7.73 -5.29
CA HIS A 311 -7.15 7.52 -4.15
C HIS A 311 -6.82 6.17 -3.51
N TYR A 312 -5.53 5.87 -3.31
CA TYR A 312 -4.99 4.58 -2.84
C TYR A 312 -3.54 4.72 -2.39
N PRO A 313 -3.04 3.82 -1.53
CA PRO A 313 -1.63 3.80 -1.16
C PRO A 313 -0.75 3.50 -2.38
N TYR A 314 0.31 4.30 -2.57
CA TYR A 314 1.24 4.17 -3.69
C TYR A 314 2.29 3.08 -3.44
N ALA A 315 3.18 2.87 -4.41
CA ALA A 315 4.32 1.97 -4.24
C ALA A 315 5.27 2.48 -3.15
N GLU A 316 5.88 1.59 -2.38
CA GLU A 316 6.80 1.93 -1.28
C GLU A 316 7.94 2.83 -1.76
N GLU A 317 8.43 2.60 -2.98
CA GLU A 317 9.50 3.38 -3.61
C GLU A 317 9.13 4.88 -3.78
N ILE A 318 7.84 5.20 -3.87
CA ILE A 318 7.37 6.58 -3.96
C ILE A 318 7.45 7.28 -2.60
N TYR A 319 7.15 6.58 -1.52
CA TYR A 319 7.32 7.11 -0.15
C TYR A 319 8.81 7.28 0.17
N GLN A 320 9.65 6.31 -0.17
CA GLN A 320 11.10 6.42 -0.03
C GLN A 320 11.65 7.63 -0.78
N MET A 321 11.22 7.85 -2.03
CA MET A 321 11.60 9.05 -2.80
C MET A 321 11.08 10.33 -2.13
N ALA A 322 9.89 10.34 -1.57
CA ALA A 322 9.35 11.50 -0.84
C ALA A 322 10.12 11.77 0.46
N ASP A 323 10.56 10.71 1.15
CA ASP A 323 11.41 10.82 2.33
C ASP A 323 12.77 11.42 2.00
N GLU A 324 13.36 11.02 0.87
CA GLU A 324 14.66 11.54 0.39
C GLU A 324 14.58 12.98 -0.13
N GLU A 325 13.48 13.34 -0.75
CA GLU A 325 13.33 14.64 -1.40
C GLU A 325 12.60 15.70 -0.55
N GLY A 326 12.05 15.30 0.60
CA GLY A 326 11.39 16.19 1.54
C GLY A 326 9.99 16.63 1.09
N PHE A 327 9.19 15.72 0.53
CA PHE A 327 7.77 15.96 0.27
C PHE A 327 6.92 15.47 1.43
N LEU A 328 5.85 16.21 1.72
CA LEU A 328 4.83 15.82 2.68
C LEU A 328 3.73 15.00 1.97
N ILE A 329 3.29 13.91 2.59
CA ILE A 329 2.25 13.03 2.04
C ILE A 329 1.04 13.00 2.96
N ILE A 330 -0.14 13.18 2.38
CA ILE A 330 -1.41 12.75 2.95
C ILE A 330 -1.72 11.39 2.34
N ASP A 331 -1.55 10.34 3.12
CA ASP A 331 -1.66 8.97 2.65
C ASP A 331 -3.10 8.50 2.72
N GLU A 332 -3.63 7.99 1.58
CA GLU A 332 -5.05 7.70 1.43
C GLU A 332 -5.31 6.21 1.19
N VAL A 333 -6.23 5.65 1.98
CA VAL A 333 -6.74 4.28 1.79
C VAL A 333 -7.63 4.23 0.53
N PRO A 334 -7.75 3.09 -0.20
CA PRO A 334 -8.50 3.03 -1.46
C PRO A 334 -10.03 3.05 -1.28
N ALA A 335 -10.51 3.89 -0.36
CA ALA A 335 -11.92 4.01 0.01
C ALA A 335 -12.59 5.14 -0.79
N VAL A 336 -12.88 4.85 -2.05
CA VAL A 336 -13.54 5.74 -2.99
C VAL A 336 -14.69 5.01 -3.69
N GLY A 337 -15.67 5.78 -4.18
CA GLY A 337 -16.86 5.22 -4.83
C GLY A 337 -17.96 4.83 -3.85
N PHE A 338 -17.98 5.40 -2.65
CA PHE A 338 -19.01 5.13 -1.63
C PHE A 338 -20.30 5.90 -1.91
N MET A 339 -20.81 5.70 -3.13
CA MET A 339 -22.08 6.22 -3.63
C MET A 339 -22.65 5.28 -4.67
N GLN A 340 -23.97 5.23 -4.82
CA GLN A 340 -24.64 4.20 -5.64
C GLN A 340 -24.47 4.33 -7.15
N SER A 341 -24.21 5.52 -7.66
CA SER A 341 -23.91 5.82 -9.06
C SER A 341 -23.71 7.33 -9.26
N THR A 342 -23.17 7.73 -10.41
CA THR A 342 -23.13 9.15 -10.84
C THR A 342 -24.54 9.78 -10.84
N ALA A 343 -25.59 8.99 -11.12
CA ALA A 343 -26.98 9.46 -11.07
C ALA A 343 -27.43 9.78 -9.64
N ASN A 344 -27.01 9.00 -8.63
CA ASN A 344 -27.27 9.28 -7.22
C ASN A 344 -26.48 10.48 -6.72
N PHE A 345 -25.27 10.66 -7.20
CA PHE A 345 -24.48 11.85 -6.99
C PHE A 345 -25.22 13.12 -7.48
N LEU A 346 -25.73 13.09 -8.71
CA LEU A 346 -26.52 14.19 -9.26
C LEU A 346 -27.87 14.37 -8.52
N ALA A 347 -28.53 13.31 -8.15
CA ALA A 347 -29.80 13.35 -7.40
C ALA A 347 -29.61 13.87 -5.98
N ALA A 348 -28.52 13.46 -5.30
CA ALA A 348 -28.15 13.97 -3.97
C ALA A 348 -27.85 15.48 -4.04
N ASN A 349 -27.15 15.94 -5.09
CA ASN A 349 -26.87 17.34 -5.34
C ASN A 349 -28.13 18.18 -5.66
N GLN A 350 -29.19 17.54 -6.15
CA GLN A 350 -30.46 18.20 -6.48
C GLN A 350 -31.50 18.14 -5.36
N GLY A 351 -31.18 17.52 -4.21
CA GLY A 351 -32.11 17.39 -3.09
C GLY A 351 -33.28 16.43 -3.37
N ASN A 352 -33.20 15.58 -4.39
CA ASN A 352 -34.28 14.71 -4.83
C ASN A 352 -34.24 13.33 -4.14
N GLY A 353 -35.17 13.11 -3.23
CA GLY A 353 -35.71 11.79 -2.86
C GLY A 353 -34.85 10.91 -1.95
N ARG A 354 -35.48 10.32 -0.94
CA ARG A 354 -34.93 9.23 -0.12
C ARG A 354 -34.70 7.98 -1.00
N GLN A 355 -33.52 7.88 -1.60
CA GLN A 355 -33.00 6.60 -2.03
C GLN A 355 -32.23 5.96 -0.85
N GLN A 356 -32.21 4.64 -0.79
CA GLN A 356 -31.43 3.91 0.20
C GLN A 356 -29.98 4.42 0.16
N GLY A 357 -29.47 4.88 1.30
CA GLY A 357 -28.11 5.40 1.39
C GLY A 357 -27.08 4.30 1.15
N PHE A 358 -25.88 4.69 0.74
CA PHE A 358 -24.80 3.74 0.47
C PHE A 358 -24.48 2.88 1.72
N PHE A 359 -24.51 3.49 2.91
CA PHE A 359 -24.19 2.81 4.18
C PHE A 359 -25.37 2.07 4.82
N GLU A 360 -26.54 2.06 4.19
CA GLU A 360 -27.72 1.30 4.62
C GLU A 360 -27.84 -0.07 3.94
N LYS A 361 -26.89 -0.42 3.07
CA LYS A 361 -26.90 -1.69 2.32
C LYS A 361 -26.51 -2.88 3.18
N GLU A 362 -27.01 -4.05 2.83
CA GLU A 362 -26.63 -5.32 3.45
C GLU A 362 -25.13 -5.64 3.26
N THR A 363 -24.50 -5.09 2.21
CA THR A 363 -23.05 -5.24 1.92
C THR A 363 -22.16 -4.40 2.83
N THR A 364 -22.69 -3.39 3.51
CA THR A 364 -21.92 -2.43 4.34
C THR A 364 -21.04 -3.09 5.43
N PRO A 365 -21.48 -4.11 6.18
CA PRO A 365 -20.61 -4.75 7.18
C PRO A 365 -19.40 -5.43 6.57
N ALA A 366 -19.54 -6.06 5.40
CA ALA A 366 -18.42 -6.69 4.70
C ALA A 366 -17.46 -5.64 4.14
N LEU A 367 -17.99 -4.56 3.56
CA LEU A 367 -17.18 -3.41 3.12
C LEU A 367 -16.41 -2.79 4.29
N LEU A 368 -17.04 -2.58 5.45
CA LEU A 368 -16.37 -2.03 6.64
C LEU A 368 -15.23 -2.94 7.14
N LYS A 369 -15.44 -4.27 7.08
CA LYS A 369 -14.38 -5.24 7.41
C LYS A 369 -13.17 -5.07 6.49
N ASN A 370 -13.38 -5.02 5.18
CA ASN A 370 -12.32 -4.85 4.18
C ASN A 370 -11.65 -3.48 4.29
N HIS A 371 -12.42 -2.43 4.57
CA HIS A 371 -11.87 -1.09 4.82
C HIS A 371 -10.95 -1.05 6.05
N LYS A 372 -11.36 -1.69 7.15
CA LYS A 372 -10.52 -1.81 8.35
C LYS A 372 -9.22 -2.56 8.06
N ALA A 373 -9.28 -3.64 7.28
CA ALA A 373 -8.08 -4.39 6.89
C ALA A 373 -7.14 -3.51 6.05
N ALA A 374 -7.63 -2.90 4.98
CA ALA A 374 -6.82 -2.03 4.11
C ALA A 374 -6.22 -0.83 4.88
N LEU A 375 -6.98 -0.23 5.81
CA LEU A 375 -6.49 0.85 6.67
C LEU A 375 -5.39 0.36 7.63
N THR A 376 -5.53 -0.84 8.16
CA THR A 376 -4.50 -1.45 9.02
C THR A 376 -3.23 -1.68 8.24
N ASP A 377 -3.32 -2.34 7.09
CA ASP A 377 -2.17 -2.67 6.26
C ASP A 377 -1.45 -1.42 5.75
N MET A 378 -2.19 -0.36 5.38
CA MET A 378 -1.63 0.92 4.98
C MET A 378 -0.83 1.57 6.12
N ILE A 379 -1.43 1.69 7.31
CA ILE A 379 -0.76 2.32 8.46
C ILE A 379 0.43 1.48 8.90
N ASP A 380 0.31 0.16 8.93
CA ASP A 380 1.40 -0.74 9.33
C ASP A 380 2.58 -0.64 8.38
N ARG A 381 2.34 -0.51 7.08
CA ARG A 381 3.40 -0.31 6.08
C ARG A 381 4.05 1.07 6.20
N ASP A 382 3.25 2.15 6.32
CA ASP A 382 3.71 3.52 6.07
C ASP A 382 3.97 4.34 7.34
N LYS A 383 3.75 3.75 8.53
CA LYS A 383 3.85 4.44 9.82
C LYS A 383 5.21 5.06 10.14
N ASN A 384 6.30 4.55 9.55
CA ASN A 384 7.65 5.03 9.84
C ASN A 384 8.16 6.08 8.83
N HIS A 385 7.50 6.29 7.69
CA HIS A 385 7.88 7.29 6.69
C HIS A 385 7.78 8.72 7.25
N PRO A 386 8.87 9.50 7.26
CA PRO A 386 8.82 10.89 7.71
C PRO A 386 8.00 11.79 6.78
N SER A 387 7.87 11.45 5.50
CA SER A 387 7.02 12.15 4.54
C SER A 387 5.53 12.09 4.89
N VAL A 388 5.04 10.99 5.46
CA VAL A 388 3.63 10.81 5.80
C VAL A 388 3.26 11.65 7.02
N ILE A 389 2.37 12.62 6.83
CA ILE A 389 1.95 13.58 7.88
C ILE A 389 0.50 13.43 8.32
N ALA A 390 -0.32 12.77 7.53
CA ALA A 390 -1.74 12.55 7.84
C ALA A 390 -2.25 11.31 7.11
N TRP A 391 -3.32 10.73 7.65
CA TRP A 391 -4.06 9.60 7.09
C TRP A 391 -5.39 10.08 6.52
N SER A 392 -5.63 9.88 5.23
CA SER A 392 -6.91 10.12 4.58
C SER A 392 -7.70 8.81 4.52
N LEU A 393 -8.84 8.78 5.21
CA LEU A 393 -9.57 7.54 5.44
C LEU A 393 -10.60 7.22 4.35
N LEU A 394 -10.94 8.19 3.51
CA LEU A 394 -11.90 8.02 2.42
C LEU A 394 -11.94 9.26 1.52
N ASN A 395 -12.46 9.06 0.31
CA ASN A 395 -12.68 10.11 -0.67
C ASN A 395 -14.17 10.24 -1.04
N GLU A 396 -14.73 11.43 -0.85
CA GLU A 396 -16.04 11.88 -1.34
C GLU A 396 -17.21 10.90 -1.08
N PRO A 397 -17.37 10.38 0.16
CA PRO A 397 -18.47 9.46 0.45
C PRO A 397 -19.82 10.20 0.53
N GLN A 398 -20.91 9.45 0.39
CA GLN A 398 -22.26 9.94 0.61
C GLN A 398 -22.52 10.21 2.11
N CYS A 399 -21.99 11.32 2.63
CA CYS A 399 -22.05 11.67 4.06
C CYS A 399 -23.47 11.91 4.61
N THR A 400 -24.45 12.16 3.73
CA THR A 400 -25.83 12.48 4.12
C THR A 400 -26.73 11.25 4.33
N SER A 401 -26.21 10.03 4.09
CA SER A 401 -26.99 8.81 4.29
C SER A 401 -27.01 8.37 5.77
N ALA A 402 -28.07 7.71 6.18
CA ALA A 402 -28.10 7.01 7.46
C ALA A 402 -26.96 5.95 7.50
N GLY A 403 -26.49 5.60 8.70
CA GLY A 403 -25.38 4.67 8.89
C GLY A 403 -23.99 5.25 8.68
N THR A 404 -23.86 6.52 8.26
CA THR A 404 -22.59 7.17 7.97
C THR A 404 -21.70 7.26 9.22
N GLU A 405 -22.24 7.70 10.35
CA GLU A 405 -21.50 7.81 11.61
C GLU A 405 -21.03 6.45 12.12
N GLU A 406 -21.91 5.47 12.09
CA GLU A 406 -21.65 4.08 12.52
C GLU A 406 -20.56 3.43 11.66
N TYR A 407 -20.50 3.80 10.38
CA TYR A 407 -19.46 3.32 9.47
C TYR A 407 -18.11 4.01 9.73
N PHE A 408 -18.07 5.34 9.89
CA PHE A 408 -16.81 6.09 9.93
C PHE A 408 -16.15 6.10 11.31
N LYS A 409 -16.91 6.24 12.38
CA LYS A 409 -16.38 6.33 13.74
C LYS A 409 -15.36 5.23 14.07
N PRO A 410 -15.65 3.93 13.84
CA PRO A 410 -14.67 2.88 14.11
C PRO A 410 -13.40 2.96 13.25
N LEU A 411 -13.44 3.55 12.06
CA LEU A 411 -12.25 3.77 11.22
C LEU A 411 -11.34 4.86 11.78
N PHE A 412 -11.93 5.99 12.19
CA PHE A 412 -11.18 7.07 12.84
C PHE A 412 -10.55 6.63 14.17
N GLU A 413 -11.25 5.82 14.94
CA GLU A 413 -10.73 5.23 16.18
C GLU A 413 -9.60 4.23 15.90
N LEU A 414 -9.77 3.39 14.87
CA LEU A 414 -8.76 2.42 14.44
C LEU A 414 -7.47 3.11 14.01
N ALA A 415 -7.53 4.09 13.11
CA ALA A 415 -6.37 4.84 12.66
C ALA A 415 -5.63 5.52 13.82
N ARG A 416 -6.40 6.10 14.78
CA ARG A 416 -5.80 6.70 15.99
C ARG A 416 -5.07 5.69 16.87
N ARG A 417 -5.58 4.46 16.93
CA ARG A 417 -4.98 3.40 17.74
C ARG A 417 -3.71 2.86 17.08
N LEU A 418 -3.74 2.63 15.77
CA LEU A 418 -2.66 2.01 15.02
C LEU A 418 -1.44 2.92 14.85
N ASP A 419 -1.64 4.23 14.62
CA ASP A 419 -0.52 5.12 14.39
C ASP A 419 0.24 5.48 15.68
N PRO A 420 1.52 5.06 15.83
CA PRO A 420 2.32 5.36 17.02
C PRO A 420 2.60 6.86 17.18
N GLN A 421 2.67 7.61 16.06
CA GLN A 421 2.94 9.04 16.06
C GLN A 421 1.69 9.91 16.27
N LYS A 422 0.46 9.30 16.25
CA LYS A 422 -0.83 9.97 16.46
C LYS A 422 -1.08 11.13 15.47
N ARG A 423 -0.65 10.93 14.22
CA ARG A 423 -0.84 11.91 13.13
C ARG A 423 -2.30 12.28 12.92
N PRO A 424 -2.57 13.44 12.32
CA PRO A 424 -3.92 13.83 11.92
C PRO A 424 -4.59 12.80 11.00
N ARG A 425 -5.91 12.72 11.11
CA ARG A 425 -6.77 11.91 10.23
C ARG A 425 -7.73 12.83 9.53
N THR A 426 -7.93 12.60 8.25
CA THR A 426 -8.77 13.43 7.39
C THR A 426 -9.56 12.56 6.42
N TYR A 427 -10.37 13.20 5.62
CA TYR A 427 -11.02 12.65 4.44
C TYR A 427 -11.39 13.80 3.51
N THR A 428 -11.59 13.50 2.23
CA THR A 428 -12.07 14.49 1.26
C THR A 428 -13.59 14.47 1.26
N VAL A 429 -14.18 15.67 1.36
CA VAL A 429 -15.64 15.87 1.36
C VAL A 429 -16.06 16.47 0.03
N LEU A 430 -17.17 16.00 -0.51
CA LEU A 430 -17.86 16.71 -1.57
C LEU A 430 -18.51 17.98 -0.99
N MET A 431 -18.29 19.15 -1.59
CA MET A 431 -18.76 20.44 -1.03
C MET A 431 -20.28 20.51 -0.83
N THR A 432 -21.06 19.71 -1.53
CA THR A 432 -22.52 19.62 -1.43
C THR A 432 -23.00 18.70 -0.28
N SER A 433 -22.09 18.00 0.41
CA SER A 433 -22.38 17.08 1.50
C SER A 433 -22.04 17.65 2.88
N LEU A 434 -21.72 18.95 2.96
CA LEU A 434 -21.59 19.62 4.25
C LEU A 434 -22.96 19.78 4.89
N PRO A 435 -23.12 19.47 6.19
CA PRO A 435 -24.37 19.65 6.91
C PRO A 435 -24.78 21.12 7.02
#